data_181f6ce5b42b5051c2eee5ee2f854155
#
_entry.id   181f6ce5b42b5051c2eee5ee2f854155
#
_cell.length_a   1.000
_cell.length_b   1.000
_cell.length_c   1.000
_cell.angle_alpha   90.00
_cell.angle_beta   90.00
_cell.angle_gamma   90.00
#
_symmetry.space_group_name_H-M   'P 1'
#
loop_
_entity.id
_entity.type
_entity.pdbx_description
1 polymer ?
#
loop_
_entity_poly.entity_id
_entity_poly.type
_entity_poly.pdbx_seq_one_letter_code
_entity_poly.pdbx_strand_id
1 'polypeptide(L)'
;KPAYIFGRRSRAGSQKTKGKVVDKFSSGYIENSLEDDDKHVVLSVNEWSKSNTGSFSTSVKLNVYNGQQRKLGKSPLAGGQVVTDSKGTPRFVFGSDEDNNTVTMYRASKKAEWEVLSKTPFGEGEIYPVNISKDDSAIHILDSTATSTFQLKKIDTLTGATEVVFHHPKYDLYPQIIDDVVLGAVINPGYSQAFWFDIDSPLQNSILQAVNAFNGNIDIFDTKEVGIVALTKARDKAILSIRDSVSSPKYYLYDMEKGQMKYLLTMWPEIDDAGLEAEIPFNFKNSDGVVIHGYYTKAKDQQDGQFAPMIVMPHGGPHARDSWGFDPDTHILSQAGYAVLKVNFRGSTGYGKEFVQLGFGEWGGDTQQDIIEATEWAIEQGIADPEKIGIYGGSFGGYSAAMAPMLRPDLYKSSVAYIGVFDLEMLYNEGDIKGIKWGGKYLDKTLGKDPEKIKSMSPVLQADKLEAPIIIVSGEEDQRAPIEHAFALADALEKAGKEHELIIVPKEGHGFRKPENRFMLYKKMLEHFDSTL
;
A
#
# COMPACT_ATOMS: atom_id res chain seq x y z
N LYS A 1 21.70 16.57 17.48
CA LYS A 1 21.56 15.11 17.25
C LYS A 1 20.07 14.82 17.35
N PRO A 2 19.45 14.10 16.40
CA PRO A 2 18.05 13.72 16.52
C PRO A 2 17.89 12.87 17.79
N ALA A 3 16.93 13.22 18.62
CA ALA A 3 16.69 12.54 19.88
C ALA A 3 16.13 11.13 19.70
N TYR A 4 15.52 10.85 18.52
CA TYR A 4 14.95 9.56 18.17
C TYR A 4 14.97 9.35 16.65
N ILE A 5 15.29 8.12 16.23
CA ILE A 5 15.15 7.65 14.86
C ILE A 5 14.12 6.52 14.90
N PHE A 6 12.94 6.73 14.32
CA PHE A 6 11.94 5.72 14.11
C PHE A 6 12.11 5.10 12.72
N GLY A 7 11.98 3.79 12.64
CA GLY A 7 12.18 3.03 11.43
C GLY A 7 13.63 2.60 11.21
N ARG A 8 13.82 1.32 10.86
CA ARG A 8 15.07 0.55 10.79
C ARG A 8 15.77 0.38 12.15
N ARG A 9 15.96 -0.87 12.61
CA ARG A 9 16.85 -1.30 13.72
C ARG A 9 17.58 -0.14 14.42
N SER A 10 16.83 0.84 14.88
CA SER A 10 17.37 1.95 15.63
C SER A 10 17.23 1.60 17.10
N ARG A 11 18.27 1.83 17.87
CA ARG A 11 18.20 1.77 19.34
C ARG A 11 17.22 2.85 19.81
N ALA A 12 15.93 2.54 19.82
CA ALA A 12 14.90 3.43 20.33
C ALA A 12 14.94 3.35 21.86
N GLY A 13 15.61 4.32 22.45
CA GLY A 13 15.57 4.62 23.87
C GLY A 13 16.12 3.54 24.80
N SER A 14 17.28 3.77 25.39
CA SER A 14 17.75 2.96 26.52
C SER A 14 16.85 3.23 27.74
N GLN A 15 15.94 2.32 28.06
CA GLN A 15 15.35 2.30 29.40
C GLN A 15 16.34 1.68 30.37
N LYS A 16 16.83 2.47 31.32
CA LYS A 16 17.56 1.95 32.46
C LYS A 16 16.63 1.18 33.38
N THR A 17 16.51 -0.12 33.16
CA THR A 17 15.87 -1.01 34.13
C THR A 17 16.96 -1.75 34.87
N LYS A 18 17.13 -1.45 36.15
CA LYS A 18 18.16 -2.08 37.04
C LYS A 18 19.60 -2.10 36.48
N GLY A 19 20.04 -0.98 35.87
CA GLY A 19 21.45 -0.84 35.44
C GLY A 19 21.82 -1.50 34.12
N LYS A 20 20.90 -2.21 33.44
CA LYS A 20 21.14 -2.78 32.10
C LYS A 20 20.45 -1.94 31.03
N VAL A 21 21.19 -1.59 29.98
CA VAL A 21 20.64 -1.01 28.74
C VAL A 21 20.05 -2.17 27.95
N VAL A 22 18.74 -2.16 27.74
CA VAL A 22 18.06 -3.12 26.87
C VAL A 22 17.75 -2.43 25.56
N ASP A 23 18.35 -2.90 24.48
CA ASP A 23 18.01 -2.44 23.13
C ASP A 23 16.63 -3.00 22.77
N LYS A 24 15.66 -2.12 22.55
CA LYS A 24 14.33 -2.50 22.05
C LYS A 24 14.20 -2.06 20.61
N PHE A 25 13.83 -2.99 19.74
CA PHE A 25 13.45 -2.67 18.37
C PHE A 25 12.01 -2.17 18.37
N SER A 26 11.78 -1.03 17.75
CA SER A 26 10.44 -0.48 17.62
C SER A 26 10.30 0.31 16.32
N SER A 27 9.10 0.34 15.78
CA SER A 27 8.67 1.28 14.75
C SER A 27 7.70 2.29 15.37
N GLY A 28 7.52 3.43 14.73
CA GLY A 28 6.57 4.42 15.20
C GLY A 28 6.25 5.44 14.12
N TYR A 29 5.07 6.03 14.25
CA TYR A 29 4.59 7.11 13.38
C TYR A 29 4.02 8.24 14.24
N ILE A 30 3.97 9.45 13.67
CA ILE A 30 3.28 10.58 14.29
C ILE A 30 1.79 10.34 14.15
N GLU A 31 1.13 10.22 15.30
CA GLU A 31 -0.32 10.02 15.40
C GLU A 31 -1.06 11.36 15.44
N ASN A 32 -0.47 12.34 16.11
CA ASN A 32 -1.03 13.70 16.22
C ASN A 32 0.09 14.72 16.41
N SER A 33 0.08 15.80 15.64
CA SER A 33 1.04 16.90 15.73
C SER A 33 0.77 17.86 16.87
N LEU A 34 -0.42 17.78 17.51
CA LEU A 34 -0.87 18.66 18.60
C LEU A 34 -0.79 20.14 18.20
N GLU A 35 -1.69 20.60 17.36
CA GLU A 35 -1.70 21.95 16.76
C GLU A 35 -1.46 23.10 17.78
N ASP A 36 -1.99 22.97 19.00
CA ASP A 36 -1.85 23.96 20.05
C ASP A 36 -0.66 23.74 21.01
N ASP A 37 0.22 22.75 20.71
CA ASP A 37 1.39 22.41 21.54
C ASP A 37 2.65 22.30 20.65
N ASP A 38 3.37 23.40 20.50
CA ASP A 38 4.58 23.52 19.66
C ASP A 38 5.80 22.73 20.17
N LYS A 39 5.68 22.09 21.34
CA LYS A 39 6.76 21.33 21.99
C LYS A 39 6.61 19.84 21.90
N HIS A 40 5.42 19.36 21.60
CA HIS A 40 5.14 17.94 21.67
C HIS A 40 4.41 17.43 20.44
N VAL A 41 4.59 16.15 20.18
CA VAL A 41 3.79 15.35 19.25
C VAL A 41 3.32 14.08 19.95
N VAL A 42 2.26 13.47 19.47
CA VAL A 42 1.89 12.12 19.88
C VAL A 42 2.41 11.13 18.87
N LEU A 43 3.10 10.12 19.37
CA LEU A 43 3.60 9.00 18.58
C LEU A 43 2.86 7.73 18.96
N SER A 44 2.52 6.93 17.97
CA SER A 44 2.22 5.52 18.17
C SER A 44 3.51 4.73 18.03
N VAL A 45 3.88 3.97 19.05
CA VAL A 45 5.12 3.19 19.10
C VAL A 45 4.76 1.71 19.17
N ASN A 46 5.21 0.95 18.19
CA ASN A 46 5.08 -0.51 18.13
C ASN A 46 6.43 -1.14 18.51
N GLU A 47 6.50 -1.79 19.68
CA GLU A 47 7.65 -2.59 20.05
C GLU A 47 7.59 -3.93 19.30
N TRP A 48 8.67 -4.33 18.67
CA TRP A 48 8.77 -5.64 18.04
C TRP A 48 8.75 -6.72 19.12
N SER A 49 7.80 -7.61 19.05
CA SER A 49 7.63 -8.71 20.00
C SER A 49 7.87 -10.04 19.30
N LYS A 50 8.64 -10.91 19.95
CA LYS A 50 8.76 -12.33 19.58
C LYS A 50 7.61 -13.18 20.15
N SER A 51 6.63 -12.56 20.85
CA SER A 51 5.53 -13.30 21.46
C SER A 51 4.40 -13.50 20.47
N ASN A 52 3.77 -14.65 20.50
CA ASN A 52 2.59 -15.01 19.70
C ASN A 52 1.34 -14.14 19.99
N THR A 53 1.43 -13.19 20.93
CA THR A 53 0.34 -12.27 21.25
C THR A 53 0.33 -11.01 20.37
N GLY A 54 1.32 -10.87 19.48
CA GLY A 54 1.49 -9.67 18.66
C GLY A 54 2.06 -8.47 19.43
N SER A 55 2.34 -7.40 18.71
CA SER A 55 2.80 -6.13 19.26
C SER A 55 1.60 -5.23 19.59
N PHE A 56 1.59 -4.64 20.78
CA PHE A 56 0.56 -3.69 21.19
C PHE A 56 1.12 -2.27 21.11
N SER A 57 0.54 -1.44 20.27
CA SER A 57 0.94 -0.04 20.13
C SER A 57 0.85 0.71 21.46
N THR A 58 1.79 1.60 21.69
CA THR A 58 1.80 2.50 22.85
C THR A 58 1.80 3.95 22.35
N SER A 59 0.76 4.71 22.69
CA SER A 59 0.73 6.14 22.42
C SER A 59 1.60 6.88 23.43
N VAL A 60 2.52 7.71 22.90
CA VAL A 60 3.54 8.42 23.68
C VAL A 60 3.53 9.89 23.29
N LYS A 61 3.39 10.80 24.26
CA LYS A 61 3.63 12.24 24.06
C LYS A 61 5.13 12.49 24.12
N LEU A 62 5.72 12.91 23.01
CA LEU A 62 7.17 13.18 22.86
C LEU A 62 7.43 14.68 22.81
N ASN A 63 8.33 15.16 23.64
CA ASN A 63 8.87 16.52 23.52
C ASN A 63 9.94 16.53 22.40
N VAL A 64 9.69 17.30 21.33
CA VAL A 64 10.52 17.31 20.12
C VAL A 64 11.87 18.00 20.32
N TYR A 65 12.03 18.82 21.36
CA TYR A 65 13.28 19.53 21.66
C TYR A 65 14.26 18.73 22.53
N ASN A 66 13.74 17.96 23.49
CA ASN A 66 14.60 17.28 24.46
C ASN A 66 14.43 15.77 24.48
N GLY A 67 13.47 15.22 23.71
CA GLY A 67 13.24 13.79 23.61
C GLY A 67 12.56 13.14 24.82
N GLN A 68 12.07 13.93 25.78
CA GLN A 68 11.30 13.38 26.90
C GLN A 68 10.00 12.77 26.45
N GLN A 69 9.69 11.61 26.98
CA GLN A 69 8.48 10.86 26.63
C GLN A 69 7.55 10.69 27.84
N ARG A 70 6.26 10.80 27.58
CA ARG A 70 5.19 10.46 28.53
C ARG A 70 4.22 9.50 27.89
N LYS A 71 4.08 8.30 28.46
CA LYS A 71 3.10 7.31 28.01
C LYS A 71 1.67 7.85 28.22
N LEU A 72 0.85 7.76 27.19
CA LEU A 72 -0.57 8.15 27.18
C LEU A 72 -1.49 6.96 27.37
N GLY A 73 -1.15 5.81 26.73
CA GLY A 73 -1.92 4.59 26.81
C GLY A 73 -1.29 3.47 26.00
N LYS A 74 -1.80 2.26 26.18
CA LYS A 74 -1.49 1.09 25.36
C LYS A 74 -2.76 0.68 24.63
N SER A 75 -2.64 0.30 23.37
CA SER A 75 -3.75 -0.26 22.59
C SER A 75 -4.30 -1.51 23.29
N PRO A 76 -5.62 -1.70 23.37
CA PRO A 76 -6.21 -2.95 23.82
C PRO A 76 -6.14 -4.06 22.77
N LEU A 77 -5.89 -3.72 21.50
CA LEU A 77 -5.75 -4.66 20.39
C LEU A 77 -4.29 -4.79 19.95
N ALA A 78 -3.87 -6.00 19.65
CA ALA A 78 -2.55 -6.26 19.06
C ALA A 78 -2.51 -5.69 17.63
N GLY A 79 -1.43 -4.97 17.30
CA GLY A 79 -1.31 -4.27 16.02
C GLY A 79 -2.31 -3.12 15.81
N GLY A 80 -3.12 -2.80 16.83
CA GLY A 80 -4.17 -1.80 16.73
C GLY A 80 -3.64 -0.40 16.43
N GLN A 81 -4.23 0.25 15.44
CA GLN A 81 -4.03 1.66 15.14
C GLN A 81 -4.83 2.50 16.12
N VAL A 82 -4.24 3.60 16.57
CA VAL A 82 -4.86 4.49 17.56
C VAL A 82 -5.21 5.80 16.88
N VAL A 83 -6.40 6.35 17.17
CA VAL A 83 -6.80 7.70 16.79
C VAL A 83 -7.04 8.52 18.06
N THR A 84 -6.41 9.70 18.12
CA THR A 84 -6.49 10.62 19.26
C THR A 84 -7.42 11.80 18.99
N ASP A 85 -7.92 12.40 20.06
CA ASP A 85 -8.53 13.73 19.99
C ASP A 85 -7.45 14.83 19.78
N SER A 86 -7.88 16.07 19.57
CA SER A 86 -7.02 17.24 19.35
C SER A 86 -6.02 17.49 20.50
N LYS A 87 -6.28 16.96 21.70
CA LYS A 87 -5.42 17.05 22.90
C LYS A 87 -4.44 15.87 22.99
N GLY A 88 -4.49 14.95 22.03
CA GLY A 88 -3.67 13.75 21.98
C GLY A 88 -4.12 12.64 22.93
N THR A 89 -5.37 12.63 23.35
CA THR A 89 -5.92 11.52 24.14
C THR A 89 -6.36 10.40 23.19
N PRO A 90 -5.84 9.16 23.33
CA PRO A 90 -6.35 8.03 22.56
C PRO A 90 -7.86 7.82 22.80
N ARG A 91 -8.65 7.89 21.74
CA ARG A 91 -10.12 7.78 21.79
C ARG A 91 -10.65 6.59 21.01
N PHE A 92 -9.97 6.20 19.92
CA PHE A 92 -10.29 5.01 19.15
C PHE A 92 -9.10 4.08 19.05
N VAL A 93 -9.40 2.80 18.87
CA VAL A 93 -8.47 1.78 18.41
C VAL A 93 -9.16 0.94 17.36
N PHE A 94 -8.48 0.71 16.26
CA PHE A 94 -8.91 -0.13 15.16
C PHE A 94 -7.87 -1.24 14.93
N GLY A 95 -8.32 -2.47 14.72
CA GLY A 95 -7.41 -3.60 14.49
C GLY A 95 -8.15 -4.93 14.43
N SER A 96 -7.40 -6.03 14.56
CA SER A 96 -7.98 -7.38 14.55
C SER A 96 -7.93 -8.01 15.93
N ASP A 97 -8.94 -8.78 16.28
CA ASP A 97 -8.92 -9.66 17.45
C ASP A 97 -8.27 -11.03 17.13
N GLU A 98 -8.25 -11.94 18.11
CA GLU A 98 -7.65 -13.27 17.99
C GLU A 98 -8.43 -14.19 17.02
N ASP A 99 -9.67 -13.82 16.69
CA ASP A 99 -10.54 -14.55 15.77
C ASP A 99 -10.51 -13.99 14.34
N ASN A 100 -9.58 -13.05 14.06
CA ASN A 100 -9.51 -12.31 12.80
C ASN A 100 -10.78 -11.51 12.49
N ASN A 101 -11.51 -11.07 13.52
CA ASN A 101 -12.52 -10.05 13.30
C ASN A 101 -11.87 -8.67 13.25
N THR A 102 -12.34 -7.82 12.38
CA THR A 102 -12.05 -6.40 12.40
C THR A 102 -12.80 -5.77 13.57
N VAL A 103 -12.09 -5.11 14.47
CA VAL A 103 -12.64 -4.54 15.70
C VAL A 103 -12.31 -3.07 15.79
N THR A 104 -13.35 -2.25 16.02
CA THR A 104 -13.20 -0.84 16.37
C THR A 104 -13.68 -0.64 17.81
N MET A 105 -12.81 -0.07 18.62
CA MET A 105 -13.11 0.27 20.00
C MET A 105 -13.06 1.78 20.20
N TYR A 106 -13.91 2.27 21.07
CA TYR A 106 -14.03 3.68 21.42
C TYR A 106 -14.03 3.86 22.94
N ARG A 107 -13.58 5.02 23.40
CA ARG A 107 -13.78 5.48 24.77
C ARG A 107 -14.08 6.96 24.82
N ALA A 108 -15.03 7.36 25.66
CA ALA A 108 -15.51 8.76 25.77
C ALA A 108 -14.47 9.71 26.40
N SER A 109 -13.51 9.19 27.18
CA SER A 109 -12.44 9.99 27.78
C SER A 109 -11.24 9.13 28.16
N LYS A 110 -10.13 9.76 28.58
CA LYS A 110 -8.93 9.04 29.06
C LYS A 110 -9.22 8.09 30.25
N LYS A 111 -10.22 8.40 31.08
CA LYS A 111 -10.58 7.60 32.26
C LYS A 111 -11.67 6.58 31.99
N ALA A 112 -12.36 6.69 30.86
CA ALA A 112 -13.40 5.75 30.47
C ALA A 112 -12.78 4.42 30.00
N GLU A 113 -13.50 3.34 30.23
CA GLU A 113 -13.16 2.03 29.69
C GLU A 113 -13.33 1.99 28.16
N TRP A 114 -12.67 1.04 27.54
CA TRP A 114 -12.81 0.79 26.11
C TRP A 114 -14.10 0.00 25.85
N GLU A 115 -14.92 0.49 24.94
CA GLU A 115 -16.15 -0.15 24.48
C GLU A 115 -15.99 -0.59 23.03
N VAL A 116 -16.55 -1.75 22.67
CA VAL A 116 -16.56 -2.23 21.28
C VAL A 116 -17.64 -1.47 20.51
N LEU A 117 -17.23 -0.66 19.56
CA LEU A 117 -18.12 0.06 18.65
C LEU A 117 -18.57 -0.84 17.50
N SER A 118 -17.66 -1.63 16.94
CA SER A 118 -17.91 -2.58 15.85
C SER A 118 -17.01 -3.80 15.99
N LYS A 119 -17.56 -4.96 15.60
CA LYS A 119 -16.83 -6.21 15.46
C LYS A 119 -17.47 -7.00 14.31
N THR A 120 -16.71 -7.19 13.23
CA THR A 120 -17.14 -7.88 12.01
C THR A 120 -16.09 -8.88 11.57
N PRO A 121 -16.45 -10.03 11.00
CA PRO A 121 -15.48 -10.95 10.39
C PRO A 121 -14.65 -10.23 9.33
N PHE A 122 -13.36 -10.60 9.23
CA PHE A 122 -12.46 -10.03 8.22
C PHE A 122 -13.06 -10.09 6.81
N GLY A 123 -13.06 -8.97 6.11
CA GLY A 123 -13.60 -8.82 4.76
C GLY A 123 -15.12 -8.62 4.67
N GLU A 124 -15.87 -8.64 5.78
CA GLU A 124 -17.33 -8.47 5.77
C GLU A 124 -17.80 -7.04 6.05
N GLY A 125 -16.87 -6.11 6.01
CA GLY A 125 -17.06 -4.69 6.27
C GLY A 125 -16.48 -4.29 7.61
N GLU A 126 -16.26 -2.99 7.76
CA GLU A 126 -15.57 -2.44 8.93
C GLU A 126 -15.97 -1.00 9.18
N ILE A 127 -15.77 -0.55 10.41
CA ILE A 127 -15.81 0.85 10.80
C ILE A 127 -14.40 1.30 11.10
N TYR A 128 -13.88 2.21 10.29
CA TYR A 128 -12.55 2.79 10.45
C TYR A 128 -12.67 4.23 11.00
N PRO A 129 -12.10 4.52 12.20
CA PRO A 129 -12.15 5.86 12.74
C PRO A 129 -11.21 6.79 11.96
N VAL A 130 -11.72 7.93 11.54
CA VAL A 130 -11.03 8.92 10.70
C VAL A 130 -10.42 10.02 11.56
N ASN A 131 -11.28 10.79 12.25
CA ASN A 131 -10.84 11.82 13.17
C ASN A 131 -11.95 12.19 14.18
N ILE A 132 -11.56 13.02 15.16
CA ILE A 132 -12.47 13.72 16.07
C ILE A 132 -12.27 15.21 15.84
N SER A 133 -13.37 15.97 15.68
CA SER A 133 -13.29 17.42 15.50
C SER A 133 -12.59 18.10 16.69
N LYS A 134 -11.96 19.24 16.44
CA LYS A 134 -11.16 19.97 17.44
C LYS A 134 -11.93 20.32 18.71
N ASP A 135 -13.22 20.56 18.58
CA ASP A 135 -14.15 20.90 19.68
C ASP A 135 -14.84 19.68 20.30
N ASP A 136 -14.45 18.47 19.90
CA ASP A 136 -15.07 17.20 20.29
C ASP A 136 -16.57 17.07 19.91
N SER A 137 -17.11 17.95 19.05
CA SER A 137 -18.54 17.95 18.68
C SER A 137 -18.90 16.87 17.66
N ALA A 138 -17.94 16.40 16.88
CA ALA A 138 -18.15 15.41 15.83
C ALA A 138 -17.04 14.35 15.76
N ILE A 139 -17.45 13.15 15.36
CA ILE A 139 -16.57 12.03 15.03
C ILE A 139 -16.82 11.69 13.57
N HIS A 140 -15.75 11.55 12.78
CA HIS A 140 -15.84 11.04 11.42
C HIS A 140 -15.32 9.60 11.35
N ILE A 141 -16.06 8.76 10.64
CA ILE A 141 -15.74 7.36 10.43
C ILE A 141 -15.90 7.00 8.95
N LEU A 142 -15.14 6.00 8.50
CA LEU A 142 -15.44 5.24 7.29
C LEU A 142 -16.19 3.98 7.71
N ASP A 143 -17.31 3.70 7.09
CA ASP A 143 -18.16 2.56 7.40
C ASP A 143 -18.57 1.82 6.13
N SER A 144 -18.14 0.56 6.00
CA SER A 144 -18.51 -0.37 4.92
C SER A 144 -19.39 -1.53 5.41
N THR A 145 -19.95 -1.47 6.62
CA THR A 145 -20.74 -2.59 7.16
C THR A 145 -22.02 -2.84 6.38
N ALA A 146 -22.68 -1.78 5.89
CA ALA A 146 -23.94 -1.86 5.13
C ALA A 146 -23.77 -1.74 3.61
N THR A 147 -22.59 -1.36 3.12
CA THR A 147 -22.30 -1.13 1.69
C THR A 147 -21.03 -1.86 1.28
N SER A 148 -20.83 -2.08 -0.03
CA SER A 148 -19.57 -2.65 -0.53
C SER A 148 -18.41 -1.68 -0.31
N THR A 149 -18.57 -0.43 -0.72
CA THR A 149 -17.58 0.63 -0.55
C THR A 149 -17.80 1.43 0.75
N PHE A 150 -16.75 2.10 1.21
CA PHE A 150 -16.85 2.93 2.40
C PHE A 150 -17.79 4.12 2.22
N GLN A 151 -18.61 4.38 3.25
CA GLN A 151 -19.31 5.64 3.46
C GLN A 151 -18.52 6.48 4.45
N LEU A 152 -18.24 7.74 4.13
CA LEU A 152 -17.78 8.71 5.11
C LEU A 152 -19.00 9.20 5.89
N LYS A 153 -19.00 8.93 7.19
CA LYS A 153 -20.09 9.32 8.10
C LYS A 153 -19.57 10.29 9.17
N LYS A 154 -20.45 11.20 9.57
CA LYS A 154 -20.24 12.09 10.70
C LYS A 154 -21.24 11.72 11.81
N ILE A 155 -20.73 11.61 13.02
CA ILE A 155 -21.50 11.31 14.22
C ILE A 155 -21.44 12.56 15.12
N ASP A 156 -22.57 13.14 15.43
CA ASP A 156 -22.69 14.20 16.44
C ASP A 156 -22.49 13.58 17.83
N THR A 157 -21.52 14.07 18.59
CA THR A 157 -21.13 13.46 19.88
C THR A 157 -22.14 13.74 21.00
N LEU A 158 -22.97 14.77 20.88
CA LEU A 158 -23.97 15.14 21.87
C LEU A 158 -25.24 14.31 21.72
N THR A 159 -25.71 14.17 20.48
CA THR A 159 -27.00 13.53 20.17
C THR A 159 -26.85 12.07 19.71
N GLY A 160 -25.66 11.67 19.27
CA GLY A 160 -25.42 10.38 18.62
C GLY A 160 -25.99 10.29 17.20
N ALA A 161 -26.54 11.37 16.65
CA ALA A 161 -27.07 11.40 15.29
C ALA A 161 -25.95 11.17 14.28
N THR A 162 -26.22 10.33 13.28
CA THR A 162 -25.26 9.96 12.24
C THR A 162 -25.79 10.41 10.87
N GLU A 163 -24.93 11.06 10.10
CA GLU A 163 -25.20 11.45 8.70
C GLU A 163 -24.13 10.90 7.77
N VAL A 164 -24.51 10.54 6.54
CA VAL A 164 -23.58 10.20 5.47
C VAL A 164 -23.12 11.51 4.82
N VAL A 165 -21.81 11.79 4.95
CA VAL A 165 -21.19 12.98 4.36
C VAL A 165 -20.84 12.76 2.90
N PHE A 166 -20.31 11.57 2.58
CA PHE A 166 -19.96 11.20 1.22
C PHE A 166 -19.95 9.68 1.03
N HIS A 167 -20.33 9.25 -0.17
CA HIS A 167 -20.28 7.85 -0.59
C HIS A 167 -20.14 7.77 -2.11
N HIS A 168 -19.27 6.86 -2.57
CA HIS A 168 -19.20 6.51 -3.99
C HIS A 168 -19.51 5.02 -4.17
N PRO A 169 -20.45 4.62 -5.04
CA PRO A 169 -20.98 3.24 -5.08
C PRO A 169 -19.99 2.20 -5.65
N LYS A 170 -18.90 2.63 -6.31
CA LYS A 170 -17.96 1.73 -7.00
C LYS A 170 -16.54 1.77 -6.42
N TYR A 171 -16.16 2.84 -5.73
CA TYR A 171 -14.79 3.04 -5.27
C TYR A 171 -14.75 3.43 -3.81
N ASP A 172 -13.80 2.90 -3.09
CA ASP A 172 -13.50 3.35 -1.74
C ASP A 172 -12.95 4.77 -1.78
N LEU A 173 -13.16 5.49 -0.70
CA LEU A 173 -12.79 6.89 -0.59
C LEU A 173 -11.68 7.09 0.46
N TYR A 174 -10.89 8.14 0.26
CA TYR A 174 -9.84 8.60 1.16
C TYR A 174 -10.18 10.01 1.64
N PRO A 175 -10.55 10.20 2.92
CA PRO A 175 -10.88 11.52 3.45
C PRO A 175 -9.68 12.46 3.40
N GLN A 176 -9.90 13.70 2.98
CA GLN A 176 -8.92 14.77 3.03
C GLN A 176 -9.11 15.54 4.34
N ILE A 177 -8.17 15.37 5.26
CA ILE A 177 -8.25 15.93 6.61
C ILE A 177 -7.04 16.81 6.85
N ILE A 178 -7.30 18.01 7.34
CA ILE A 178 -6.25 18.94 7.77
C ILE A 178 -6.71 19.60 9.07
N ASP A 179 -5.86 19.58 10.09
CA ASP A 179 -6.11 20.20 11.39
C ASP A 179 -7.49 19.78 11.97
N ASP A 180 -7.75 18.48 11.98
CA ASP A 180 -9.00 17.86 12.46
C ASP A 180 -10.27 18.28 11.69
N VAL A 181 -10.15 18.96 10.54
CA VAL A 181 -11.26 19.32 9.65
C VAL A 181 -11.25 18.39 8.42
N VAL A 182 -12.40 17.78 8.14
CA VAL A 182 -12.61 17.01 6.92
C VAL A 182 -12.99 17.96 5.79
N LEU A 183 -12.07 18.19 4.87
CA LEU A 183 -12.24 19.13 3.75
C LEU A 183 -12.93 18.50 2.55
N GLY A 184 -12.77 17.18 2.38
CA GLY A 184 -13.27 16.49 1.20
C GLY A 184 -12.95 14.99 1.23
N ALA A 185 -13.12 14.35 0.09
CA ALA A 185 -12.73 12.96 -0.14
C ALA A 185 -12.10 12.80 -1.52
N VAL A 186 -11.21 11.83 -1.65
CA VAL A 186 -10.62 11.40 -2.92
C VAL A 186 -11.04 9.98 -3.22
N ILE A 187 -11.38 9.70 -4.47
CA ILE A 187 -11.54 8.34 -5.01
C ILE A 187 -10.51 8.13 -6.14
N ASN A 188 -10.16 6.87 -6.40
CA ASN A 188 -9.18 6.51 -7.42
C ASN A 188 -9.78 5.55 -8.46
N PRO A 189 -10.62 6.03 -9.39
CA PRO A 189 -11.19 5.19 -10.45
C PRO A 189 -10.19 4.83 -11.58
N GLY A 190 -9.08 5.48 -11.60
CA GLY A 190 -7.96 5.48 -12.52
C GLY A 190 -7.13 6.69 -12.13
N TYR A 191 -7.41 7.86 -12.67
CA TYR A 191 -6.90 9.12 -12.14
C TYR A 191 -7.60 9.48 -10.84
N SER A 192 -6.87 10.11 -9.90
CA SER A 192 -7.45 10.58 -8.64
C SER A 192 -8.51 11.66 -8.87
N GLN A 193 -9.65 11.53 -8.20
CA GLN A 193 -10.75 12.50 -8.26
C GLN A 193 -11.05 13.02 -6.86
N ALA A 194 -10.92 14.33 -6.65
CA ALA A 194 -11.19 14.98 -5.37
C ALA A 194 -12.59 15.60 -5.34
N PHE A 195 -13.29 15.39 -4.24
CA PHE A 195 -14.60 15.97 -3.93
C PHE A 195 -14.47 16.84 -2.69
N TRP A 196 -14.77 18.13 -2.83
CA TRP A 196 -14.68 19.11 -1.76
C TRP A 196 -16.06 19.38 -1.17
N PHE A 197 -16.18 19.46 0.18
CA PHE A 197 -17.48 19.49 0.87
C PHE A 197 -18.00 20.89 1.15
N ASP A 198 -17.12 21.87 1.37
CA ASP A 198 -17.49 23.26 1.64
C ASP A 198 -16.85 24.20 0.63
N ILE A 199 -17.48 24.26 -0.57
CA ILE A 199 -16.98 25.08 -1.68
C ILE A 199 -17.09 26.59 -1.43
N ASP A 200 -17.84 27.02 -0.43
CA ASP A 200 -17.96 28.43 -0.03
C ASP A 200 -16.89 28.85 0.97
N SER A 201 -16.14 27.89 1.50
CA SER A 201 -15.01 28.16 2.40
C SER A 201 -13.90 28.93 1.67
N PRO A 202 -13.43 30.08 2.22
CA PRO A 202 -12.28 30.80 1.64
C PRO A 202 -11.03 29.93 1.49
N LEU A 203 -10.81 29.01 2.46
CA LEU A 203 -9.70 28.05 2.41
C LEU A 203 -9.83 27.12 1.20
N GLN A 204 -10.99 26.50 1.02
CA GLN A 204 -11.22 25.60 -0.10
C GLN A 204 -11.18 26.30 -1.44
N ASN A 205 -11.74 27.50 -1.56
CA ASN A 205 -11.66 28.32 -2.77
C ASN A 205 -10.21 28.61 -3.15
N SER A 206 -9.36 28.98 -2.18
CA SER A 206 -7.95 29.20 -2.42
C SER A 206 -7.22 27.93 -2.89
N ILE A 207 -7.54 26.78 -2.31
CA ILE A 207 -6.99 25.49 -2.71
C ILE A 207 -7.44 25.12 -4.13
N LEU A 208 -8.73 25.29 -4.44
CA LEU A 208 -9.27 25.05 -5.78
C LEU A 208 -8.60 25.96 -6.83
N GLN A 209 -8.30 27.22 -6.49
CA GLN A 209 -7.52 28.11 -7.36
C GLN A 209 -6.12 27.55 -7.60
N ALA A 210 -5.45 27.03 -6.55
CA ALA A 210 -4.16 26.40 -6.68
C ALA A 210 -4.21 25.13 -7.55
N VAL A 211 -5.19 24.27 -7.32
CA VAL A 211 -5.44 23.07 -8.14
C VAL A 211 -5.65 23.44 -9.61
N ASN A 212 -6.52 24.42 -9.87
CA ASN A 212 -6.80 24.90 -11.22
C ASN A 212 -5.59 25.54 -11.91
N ALA A 213 -4.70 26.19 -11.15
CA ALA A 213 -3.48 26.78 -11.71
C ALA A 213 -2.48 25.71 -12.19
N PHE A 214 -2.46 24.52 -11.56
CA PHE A 214 -1.65 23.38 -12.02
C PHE A 214 -2.35 22.56 -13.10
N ASN A 215 -3.67 22.49 -13.05
CA ASN A 215 -4.48 21.69 -13.93
C ASN A 215 -5.18 22.49 -15.06
N GLY A 216 -4.81 23.76 -15.27
CA GLY A 216 -5.43 24.62 -16.27
C GLY A 216 -5.23 24.16 -17.72
N ASN A 217 -6.30 24.07 -18.52
CA ASN A 217 -6.34 23.67 -19.96
C ASN A 217 -5.69 22.31 -20.28
N ILE A 218 -6.15 21.26 -19.64
CA ILE A 218 -5.48 19.98 -19.61
C ILE A 218 -5.90 19.10 -20.75
N ASP A 219 -4.90 18.59 -21.46
CA ASP A 219 -4.94 17.25 -22.05
C ASP A 219 -5.07 16.24 -20.91
N ILE A 220 -6.01 15.27 -21.04
CA ILE A 220 -6.29 14.25 -20.02
C ILE A 220 -5.05 13.45 -19.57
N PHE A 221 -3.97 13.52 -20.30
CA PHE A 221 -2.68 12.88 -20.00
C PHE A 221 -1.75 13.69 -19.08
N ASP A 222 -2.06 14.96 -18.77
CA ASP A 222 -1.25 15.84 -17.89
C ASP A 222 -1.99 16.13 -16.56
N THR A 223 -2.76 15.19 -16.05
CA THR A 223 -3.40 15.33 -14.75
C THR A 223 -2.37 15.39 -13.64
N LYS A 224 -2.53 16.38 -12.76
CA LYS A 224 -1.68 16.54 -11.57
C LYS A 224 -2.53 16.39 -10.32
N GLU A 225 -2.07 15.55 -9.43
CA GLU A 225 -2.65 15.44 -8.11
C GLU A 225 -2.07 16.53 -7.21
N VAL A 226 -2.93 17.39 -6.69
CA VAL A 226 -2.55 18.45 -5.74
C VAL A 226 -2.96 18.03 -4.34
N GLY A 227 -1.97 17.75 -3.51
CA GLY A 227 -2.17 17.41 -2.10
C GLY A 227 -1.81 18.59 -1.19
N ILE A 228 -2.52 18.74 -0.08
CA ILE A 228 -2.17 19.68 0.98
C ILE A 228 -1.34 18.91 2.02
N VAL A 229 -0.09 19.35 2.21
CA VAL A 229 0.83 18.72 3.16
C VAL A 229 0.70 19.33 4.56
N ALA A 230 0.56 20.66 4.61
CA ALA A 230 0.44 21.41 5.86
C ALA A 230 -0.19 22.78 5.62
N LEU A 231 -0.79 23.33 6.68
CA LEU A 231 -1.28 24.71 6.75
C LEU A 231 -0.55 25.48 7.86
N THR A 232 -0.44 26.80 7.71
CA THR A 232 -0.11 27.68 8.84
C THR A 232 -1.28 27.76 9.81
N LYS A 233 -1.01 28.08 11.09
CA LYS A 233 -2.08 28.29 12.09
C LYS A 233 -3.08 29.38 11.69
N ALA A 234 -2.61 30.42 10.98
CA ALA A 234 -3.45 31.49 10.43
C ALA A 234 -4.26 31.05 9.21
N ARG A 235 -3.95 29.88 8.64
CA ARG A 235 -4.54 29.35 7.39
C ARG A 235 -4.40 30.31 6.21
N ASP A 236 -3.35 31.14 6.22
CA ASP A 236 -2.98 32.07 5.16
C ASP A 236 -1.98 31.47 4.15
N LYS A 237 -1.29 30.40 4.55
CA LYS A 237 -0.32 29.69 3.68
C LYS A 237 -0.45 28.19 3.80
N ALA A 238 -0.18 27.51 2.68
CA ALA A 238 -0.15 26.04 2.60
C ALA A 238 1.18 25.55 2.00
N ILE A 239 1.61 24.37 2.41
CA ILE A 239 2.55 23.57 1.64
C ILE A 239 1.73 22.63 0.77
N LEU A 240 1.88 22.73 -0.53
CA LEU A 240 1.24 21.87 -1.52
C LEU A 240 2.25 20.87 -2.07
N SER A 241 1.82 19.62 -2.24
CA SER A 241 2.53 18.62 -3.03
C SER A 241 1.85 18.48 -4.38
N ILE A 242 2.63 18.54 -5.45
CA ILE A 242 2.18 18.30 -6.81
C ILE A 242 2.77 16.96 -7.25
N ARG A 243 1.93 16.07 -7.71
CA ARG A 243 2.29 14.73 -8.15
C ARG A 243 1.69 14.48 -9.52
N ASP A 244 2.45 13.82 -10.35
CA ASP A 244 2.02 13.23 -11.62
C ASP A 244 2.74 11.90 -11.84
N SER A 245 2.53 11.26 -12.97
CA SER A 245 3.20 9.99 -13.26
C SER A 245 4.56 10.14 -13.95
N VAL A 246 4.90 11.34 -14.42
CA VAL A 246 6.10 11.57 -15.24
C VAL A 246 7.17 12.41 -14.56
N SER A 247 6.93 12.85 -13.35
CA SER A 247 7.90 13.63 -12.58
C SER A 247 7.94 13.26 -11.10
N SER A 248 9.05 13.57 -10.48
CA SER A 248 9.20 13.44 -9.04
C SER A 248 8.27 14.42 -8.30
N PRO A 249 7.70 14.03 -7.13
CA PRO A 249 6.85 14.93 -6.35
C PRO A 249 7.50 16.28 -6.08
N LYS A 250 6.79 17.37 -6.39
CA LYS A 250 7.23 18.75 -6.21
C LYS A 250 6.46 19.42 -5.08
N TYR A 251 7.14 20.25 -4.32
CA TYR A 251 6.56 20.95 -3.17
C TYR A 251 6.62 22.46 -3.36
N TYR A 252 5.51 23.12 -3.01
CA TYR A 252 5.34 24.57 -3.15
C TYR A 252 4.81 25.18 -1.86
N LEU A 253 5.30 26.37 -1.51
CA LEU A 253 4.63 27.22 -0.54
C LEU A 253 3.61 28.09 -1.29
N TYR A 254 2.35 27.93 -0.94
CA TYR A 254 1.25 28.72 -1.48
C TYR A 254 0.82 29.79 -0.48
N ASP A 255 0.91 31.06 -0.86
CA ASP A 255 0.39 32.22 -0.12
C ASP A 255 -1.05 32.46 -0.61
N MET A 256 -2.03 32.10 0.21
CA MET A 256 -3.45 32.10 -0.18
C MET A 256 -4.02 33.52 -0.29
N GLU A 257 -3.49 34.49 0.49
CA GLU A 257 -3.94 35.88 0.40
C GLU A 257 -3.51 36.53 -0.91
N LYS A 258 -2.31 36.18 -1.39
CA LYS A 258 -1.74 36.76 -2.61
C LYS A 258 -2.01 35.92 -3.86
N GLY A 259 -2.48 34.69 -3.71
CA GLY A 259 -2.60 33.75 -4.83
C GLY A 259 -1.25 33.41 -5.46
N GLN A 260 -0.16 33.41 -4.69
CA GLN A 260 1.20 33.23 -5.19
C GLN A 260 1.80 31.91 -4.71
N MET A 261 2.46 31.21 -5.61
CA MET A 261 3.20 29.98 -5.32
C MET A 261 4.70 30.19 -5.41
N LYS A 262 5.41 29.64 -4.42
CA LYS A 262 6.86 29.60 -4.42
C LYS A 262 7.32 28.16 -4.39
N TYR A 263 8.06 27.73 -5.41
CA TYR A 263 8.71 26.43 -5.43
C TYR A 263 9.63 26.27 -4.22
N LEU A 264 9.57 25.12 -3.55
CA LEU A 264 10.41 24.77 -2.41
C LEU A 264 11.47 23.74 -2.78
N LEU A 265 11.03 22.58 -3.25
CA LEU A 265 11.91 21.47 -3.60
C LEU A 265 11.20 20.42 -4.47
N THR A 266 12.00 19.60 -5.12
CA THR A 266 11.63 18.35 -5.78
C THR A 266 12.29 17.19 -5.05
N MET A 267 11.61 16.05 -4.95
CA MET A 267 12.10 14.91 -4.18
C MET A 267 13.34 14.26 -4.81
N TRP A 268 13.34 14.14 -6.14
CA TRP A 268 14.44 13.59 -6.96
C TRP A 268 14.61 14.44 -8.21
N PRO A 269 15.34 15.57 -8.13
CA PRO A 269 15.45 16.52 -9.23
C PRO A 269 16.12 15.93 -10.49
N GLU A 270 16.94 14.88 -10.33
CA GLU A 270 17.62 14.21 -11.44
C GLU A 270 16.66 13.48 -12.40
N ILE A 271 15.42 13.25 -11.98
CA ILE A 271 14.40 12.53 -12.76
C ILE A 271 13.61 13.47 -13.68
N ASP A 272 13.47 14.75 -13.31
CA ASP A 272 12.59 15.69 -14.02
C ASP A 272 12.92 15.86 -15.51
N ASP A 273 14.18 15.68 -15.91
CA ASP A 273 14.64 15.81 -17.30
C ASP A 273 14.76 14.44 -18.02
N ALA A 274 14.31 13.35 -17.40
CA ALA A 274 14.50 12.01 -17.95
C ALA A 274 13.58 11.64 -19.12
N GLY A 275 12.56 12.46 -19.42
CA GLY A 275 11.57 12.19 -20.47
C GLY A 275 10.81 10.90 -20.20
N LEU A 276 10.13 10.84 -19.05
CA LEU A 276 9.38 9.66 -18.60
C LEU A 276 8.05 9.55 -19.34
N GLU A 277 7.65 8.31 -19.63
CA GLU A 277 6.36 8.00 -20.26
C GLU A 277 5.23 8.07 -19.21
N ALA A 278 4.06 8.58 -19.64
CA ALA A 278 2.91 8.73 -18.77
C ALA A 278 2.28 7.36 -18.43
N GLU A 279 1.85 7.23 -17.18
CA GLU A 279 1.05 6.09 -16.74
C GLU A 279 -0.42 6.31 -17.09
N ILE A 280 -1.03 5.37 -17.80
CA ILE A 280 -2.37 5.46 -18.36
C ILE A 280 -3.26 4.42 -17.66
N PRO A 281 -4.37 4.83 -17.03
CA PRO A 281 -5.32 3.89 -16.45
C PRO A 281 -6.12 3.17 -17.53
N PHE A 282 -6.42 1.90 -17.28
CA PHE A 282 -7.32 1.10 -18.11
C PHE A 282 -8.31 0.32 -17.25
N ASN A 283 -9.34 -0.18 -17.89
CA ASN A 283 -10.21 -1.22 -17.36
C ASN A 283 -10.77 -2.06 -18.51
N PHE A 284 -11.05 -3.31 -18.21
CA PHE A 284 -11.75 -4.21 -19.13
C PHE A 284 -12.64 -5.15 -18.33
N LYS A 285 -13.54 -5.81 -19.01
CA LYS A 285 -14.41 -6.82 -18.45
C LYS A 285 -13.82 -8.18 -18.74
N ASN A 286 -13.44 -8.92 -17.70
CA ASN A 286 -12.87 -10.25 -17.84
C ASN A 286 -13.93 -11.28 -18.27
N SER A 287 -13.51 -12.53 -18.50
CA SER A 287 -14.37 -13.64 -18.93
C SER A 287 -15.51 -13.94 -17.94
N ASP A 288 -15.33 -13.67 -16.65
CA ASP A 288 -16.38 -13.82 -15.62
C ASP A 288 -17.33 -12.63 -15.56
N GLY A 289 -17.09 -11.57 -16.33
CA GLY A 289 -17.86 -10.34 -16.32
C GLY A 289 -17.49 -9.37 -15.21
N VAL A 290 -16.38 -9.61 -14.48
CA VAL A 290 -15.82 -8.71 -13.47
C VAL A 290 -15.04 -7.59 -14.17
N VAL A 291 -15.18 -6.35 -13.71
CA VAL A 291 -14.39 -5.22 -14.23
C VAL A 291 -13.02 -5.23 -13.53
N ILE A 292 -11.99 -5.47 -14.29
CA ILE A 292 -10.60 -5.42 -13.84
C ILE A 292 -10.01 -4.06 -14.20
N HIS A 293 -9.28 -3.47 -13.28
CA HIS A 293 -8.63 -2.17 -13.42
C HIS A 293 -7.13 -2.31 -13.41
N GLY A 294 -6.44 -1.34 -13.96
CA GLY A 294 -4.99 -1.32 -13.94
C GLY A 294 -4.41 -0.06 -14.55
N TYR A 295 -3.11 -0.11 -14.76
CA TYR A 295 -2.35 0.97 -15.39
C TYR A 295 -1.35 0.38 -16.36
N TYR A 296 -1.10 1.08 -17.47
CA TYR A 296 0.02 0.75 -18.33
C TYR A 296 0.87 1.98 -18.62
N THR A 297 2.14 1.75 -18.82
CA THR A 297 3.11 2.76 -19.26
C THR A 297 3.78 2.23 -20.51
N LYS A 298 3.88 3.07 -21.55
CA LYS A 298 4.56 2.69 -22.80
C LYS A 298 6.06 2.49 -22.58
N ALA A 299 6.67 1.71 -23.43
CA ALA A 299 8.11 1.72 -23.55
C ALA A 299 8.59 3.10 -24.01
N LYS A 300 9.79 3.50 -23.58
CA LYS A 300 10.39 4.76 -24.02
C LYS A 300 10.35 4.88 -25.54
N ASP A 301 9.89 6.03 -26.03
CA ASP A 301 9.78 6.36 -27.44
C ASP A 301 8.85 5.44 -28.26
N GLN A 302 8.04 4.59 -27.62
CA GLN A 302 7.07 3.73 -28.29
C GLN A 302 5.97 4.56 -28.94
N GLN A 303 5.83 4.46 -30.26
CA GLN A 303 4.78 5.14 -31.01
C GLN A 303 3.46 4.36 -30.96
N ASP A 304 2.34 5.06 -31.17
CA ASP A 304 1.03 4.43 -31.26
C ASP A 304 0.99 3.39 -32.40
N GLY A 305 0.50 2.19 -32.09
CA GLY A 305 0.46 1.06 -33.00
C GLY A 305 1.78 0.32 -33.19
N GLN A 306 2.81 0.66 -32.43
CA GLN A 306 4.03 -0.14 -32.34
C GLN A 306 3.97 -1.10 -31.15
N PHE A 307 4.22 -2.37 -31.39
CA PHE A 307 4.40 -3.36 -30.35
C PHE A 307 5.74 -3.16 -29.64
N ALA A 308 5.76 -3.30 -28.33
CA ALA A 308 6.98 -3.31 -27.52
C ALA A 308 7.04 -4.59 -26.68
N PRO A 309 8.24 -5.05 -26.30
CA PRO A 309 8.34 -6.03 -25.23
C PRO A 309 7.67 -5.46 -23.97
N MET A 310 6.97 -6.31 -23.21
CA MET A 310 6.18 -5.84 -22.05
C MET A 310 6.52 -6.65 -20.81
N ILE A 311 6.61 -5.93 -19.68
CA ILE A 311 6.71 -6.54 -18.35
C ILE A 311 5.39 -6.34 -17.62
N VAL A 312 4.74 -7.47 -17.27
CA VAL A 312 3.58 -7.48 -16.38
C VAL A 312 4.07 -7.39 -14.96
N MET A 313 3.54 -6.43 -14.20
CA MET A 313 4.03 -6.12 -12.85
C MET A 313 2.88 -6.18 -11.83
N PRO A 314 2.46 -7.39 -11.39
CA PRO A 314 1.44 -7.55 -10.36
C PRO A 314 1.94 -7.05 -9.00
N HIS A 315 1.08 -6.32 -8.29
CA HIS A 315 1.40 -5.80 -6.97
C HIS A 315 1.46 -6.88 -5.88
N GLY A 316 2.13 -6.56 -4.78
CA GLY A 316 2.13 -7.38 -3.56
C GLY A 316 0.81 -7.32 -2.79
N GLY A 317 0.69 -8.12 -1.74
CA GLY A 317 -0.51 -8.12 -0.89
C GLY A 317 -1.00 -9.52 -0.54
N PRO A 318 -2.10 -10.07 -1.16
CA PRO A 318 -2.86 -9.59 -2.33
C PRO A 318 -3.79 -8.39 -2.06
N HIS A 319 -4.17 -8.13 -0.80
CA HIS A 319 -5.10 -7.07 -0.43
C HIS A 319 -4.38 -5.70 -0.36
N ALA A 320 -3.88 -5.27 -1.51
CA ALA A 320 -3.31 -3.96 -1.80
C ALA A 320 -3.87 -3.46 -3.13
N ARG A 321 -3.31 -2.42 -3.70
CA ARG A 321 -3.62 -1.98 -5.07
C ARG A 321 -2.48 -1.13 -5.62
N ASP A 322 -2.40 -1.09 -6.94
CA ASP A 322 -1.71 -0.03 -7.65
C ASP A 322 -2.61 1.21 -7.77
N SER A 323 -1.99 2.36 -7.71
CA SER A 323 -2.62 3.66 -7.91
C SER A 323 -1.80 4.47 -8.90
N TRP A 324 -2.47 5.36 -9.61
CA TRP A 324 -1.82 6.25 -10.54
C TRP A 324 -0.77 7.13 -9.85
N GLY A 325 0.35 7.35 -10.52
CA GLY A 325 1.39 8.23 -10.06
C GLY A 325 2.81 7.76 -10.41
N PHE A 326 3.79 8.50 -9.94
CA PHE A 326 5.19 8.19 -10.16
C PHE A 326 5.61 6.90 -9.42
N ASP A 327 6.08 5.93 -10.18
CA ASP A 327 6.58 4.64 -9.68
C ASP A 327 7.98 4.36 -10.25
N PRO A 328 9.02 4.28 -9.40
CA PRO A 328 10.38 4.03 -9.85
C PRO A 328 10.58 2.73 -10.63
N ASP A 329 9.92 1.65 -10.23
CA ASP A 329 10.06 0.34 -10.86
C ASP A 329 9.49 0.37 -12.30
N THR A 330 8.31 0.98 -12.44
CA THR A 330 7.68 1.23 -13.75
C THR A 330 8.61 2.02 -14.67
N HIS A 331 9.20 3.12 -14.16
CA HIS A 331 10.04 3.97 -15.00
C HIS A 331 11.40 3.35 -15.35
N ILE A 332 12.00 2.56 -14.45
CA ILE A 332 13.23 1.82 -14.76
C ILE A 332 12.99 0.88 -15.96
N LEU A 333 11.88 0.16 -15.95
CA LEU A 333 11.50 -0.76 -17.03
C LEU A 333 11.14 0.01 -18.32
N SER A 334 10.32 1.05 -18.21
CA SER A 334 9.92 1.87 -19.37
C SER A 334 11.13 2.51 -20.06
N GLN A 335 12.04 3.09 -19.30
CA GLN A 335 13.28 3.69 -19.83
C GLN A 335 14.24 2.65 -20.44
N ALA A 336 14.15 1.39 -20.01
CA ALA A 336 14.89 0.28 -20.60
C ALA A 336 14.26 -0.28 -21.90
N GLY A 337 13.10 0.27 -22.33
CA GLY A 337 12.45 -0.12 -23.59
C GLY A 337 11.34 -1.15 -23.43
N TYR A 338 10.84 -1.38 -22.22
CA TYR A 338 9.72 -2.29 -21.95
C TYR A 338 8.43 -1.48 -21.69
N ALA A 339 7.32 -1.83 -22.32
CA ALA A 339 6.03 -1.43 -21.82
C ALA A 339 5.78 -2.10 -20.44
N VAL A 340 5.06 -1.44 -19.55
CA VAL A 340 4.77 -1.98 -18.21
C VAL A 340 3.26 -2.05 -18.01
N LEU A 341 2.77 -3.19 -17.52
CA LEU A 341 1.36 -3.42 -17.21
C LEU A 341 1.18 -3.74 -15.72
N LYS A 342 0.49 -2.87 -14.98
CA LYS A 342 0.09 -3.09 -13.58
C LYS A 342 -1.39 -3.45 -13.52
N VAL A 343 -1.74 -4.49 -12.76
CA VAL A 343 -3.09 -5.05 -12.72
C VAL A 343 -3.63 -5.05 -11.29
N ASN A 344 -4.76 -4.41 -11.09
CA ASN A 344 -5.55 -4.54 -9.87
C ASN A 344 -6.54 -5.71 -10.04
N PHE A 345 -6.02 -6.92 -9.82
CA PHE A 345 -6.75 -8.18 -9.91
C PHE A 345 -7.79 -8.31 -8.79
N ARG A 346 -8.75 -9.23 -8.91
CA ARG A 346 -9.70 -9.54 -7.82
C ARG A 346 -8.97 -9.85 -6.52
N GLY A 347 -9.45 -9.29 -5.40
CA GLY A 347 -8.74 -9.29 -4.12
C GLY A 347 -8.02 -7.96 -3.81
N SER A 348 -7.81 -7.09 -4.81
CA SER A 348 -7.26 -5.75 -4.61
C SER A 348 -8.23 -4.86 -3.83
N THR A 349 -7.68 -3.91 -3.04
CA THR A 349 -8.47 -2.93 -2.26
C THR A 349 -8.87 -1.72 -3.11
N GLY A 350 -9.78 -0.88 -2.58
CA GLY A 350 -10.18 0.36 -3.23
C GLY A 350 -11.41 0.26 -4.15
N TYR A 351 -11.90 -0.95 -4.37
CA TYR A 351 -13.07 -1.26 -5.20
C TYR A 351 -14.22 -1.86 -4.39
N GLY A 352 -14.17 -1.67 -3.07
CA GLY A 352 -15.14 -2.21 -2.12
C GLY A 352 -14.83 -3.62 -1.64
N LYS A 353 -15.46 -4.00 -0.51
CA LYS A 353 -15.22 -5.30 0.13
C LYS A 353 -15.60 -6.51 -0.75
N GLU A 354 -16.62 -6.38 -1.59
CA GLU A 354 -17.04 -7.46 -2.48
C GLU A 354 -15.93 -7.82 -3.48
N PHE A 355 -15.22 -6.82 -4.03
CA PHE A 355 -14.09 -7.06 -4.92
C PHE A 355 -12.91 -7.74 -4.18
N VAL A 356 -12.66 -7.36 -2.92
CA VAL A 356 -11.68 -8.05 -2.05
C VAL A 356 -12.06 -9.51 -1.83
N GLN A 357 -13.34 -9.78 -1.53
CA GLN A 357 -13.85 -11.14 -1.28
C GLN A 357 -13.75 -12.06 -2.50
N LEU A 358 -13.84 -11.52 -3.73
CA LEU A 358 -13.64 -12.31 -4.96
C LEU A 358 -12.25 -12.96 -5.05
N GLY A 359 -11.25 -12.42 -4.35
CA GLY A 359 -9.92 -13.02 -4.28
C GLY A 359 -9.74 -14.08 -3.19
N PHE A 360 -10.74 -14.30 -2.32
CA PHE A 360 -10.63 -15.29 -1.25
C PHE A 360 -10.67 -16.71 -1.78
N GLY A 361 -9.65 -17.49 -1.45
CA GLY A 361 -9.47 -18.85 -1.95
C GLY A 361 -9.00 -18.94 -3.39
N GLU A 362 -8.69 -17.81 -4.04
CA GLU A 362 -8.40 -17.73 -5.47
C GLU A 362 -6.98 -17.24 -5.80
N TRP A 363 -6.06 -17.33 -4.86
CA TRP A 363 -4.68 -16.82 -5.07
C TRP A 363 -4.01 -17.37 -6.33
N GLY A 364 -4.13 -18.69 -6.59
CA GLY A 364 -3.59 -19.35 -7.77
C GLY A 364 -4.64 -19.73 -8.83
N GLY A 365 -5.87 -19.30 -8.62
CA GLY A 365 -7.00 -19.47 -9.54
C GLY A 365 -7.34 -18.18 -10.27
N ASP A 366 -8.55 -17.69 -10.02
CA ASP A 366 -9.12 -16.54 -10.70
C ASP A 366 -8.31 -15.25 -10.55
N THR A 367 -7.57 -15.08 -9.44
CA THR A 367 -6.64 -13.94 -9.25
C THR A 367 -5.53 -13.94 -10.31
N GLN A 368 -4.97 -15.12 -10.63
CA GLN A 368 -3.96 -15.23 -11.69
C GLN A 368 -4.61 -15.10 -13.08
N GLN A 369 -5.83 -15.60 -13.24
CA GLN A 369 -6.58 -15.46 -14.48
C GLN A 369 -6.80 -14.00 -14.84
N ASP A 370 -7.10 -13.13 -13.87
CA ASP A 370 -7.23 -11.68 -14.10
C ASP A 370 -5.93 -11.06 -14.62
N ILE A 371 -4.77 -11.48 -14.11
CA ILE A 371 -3.45 -11.02 -14.57
C ILE A 371 -3.19 -11.50 -16.00
N ILE A 372 -3.52 -12.75 -16.30
CA ILE A 372 -3.38 -13.35 -17.64
C ILE A 372 -4.28 -12.62 -18.64
N GLU A 373 -5.55 -12.43 -18.34
CA GLU A 373 -6.49 -11.74 -19.23
C GLU A 373 -6.14 -10.26 -19.43
N ALA A 374 -5.60 -9.59 -18.41
CA ALA A 374 -5.07 -8.23 -18.56
C ALA A 374 -3.86 -8.19 -19.51
N THR A 375 -3.01 -9.22 -19.48
CA THR A 375 -1.88 -9.36 -20.40
C THR A 375 -2.38 -9.56 -21.84
N GLU A 376 -3.36 -10.44 -22.04
CA GLU A 376 -4.00 -10.68 -23.33
C GLU A 376 -4.71 -9.41 -23.85
N TRP A 377 -5.41 -8.68 -22.96
CA TRP A 377 -5.99 -7.39 -23.29
C TRP A 377 -4.92 -6.40 -23.82
N ALA A 378 -3.76 -6.30 -23.17
CA ALA A 378 -2.72 -5.38 -23.60
C ALA A 378 -2.14 -5.76 -24.99
N ILE A 379 -2.06 -7.05 -25.30
CA ILE A 379 -1.68 -7.56 -26.62
C ILE A 379 -2.76 -7.17 -27.65
N GLU A 380 -4.03 -7.39 -27.35
CA GLU A 380 -5.16 -7.04 -28.23
C GLU A 380 -5.26 -5.53 -28.51
N GLN A 381 -4.87 -4.69 -27.53
CA GLN A 381 -4.80 -3.24 -27.72
C GLN A 381 -3.58 -2.78 -28.52
N GLY A 382 -2.68 -3.69 -28.91
CA GLY A 382 -1.49 -3.35 -29.67
C GLY A 382 -0.39 -2.67 -28.84
N ILE A 383 -0.43 -2.82 -27.52
CA ILE A 383 0.56 -2.26 -26.58
C ILE A 383 1.80 -3.17 -26.54
N ALA A 384 1.58 -4.48 -26.50
CA ALA A 384 2.61 -5.48 -26.26
C ALA A 384 2.84 -6.43 -27.42
N ASP A 385 4.11 -6.81 -27.63
CA ASP A 385 4.50 -7.90 -28.54
C ASP A 385 4.17 -9.25 -27.85
N PRO A 386 3.29 -10.09 -28.42
CA PRO A 386 2.91 -11.36 -27.81
C PRO A 386 4.07 -12.34 -27.62
N GLU A 387 5.13 -12.20 -28.42
CA GLU A 387 6.32 -13.04 -28.32
C GLU A 387 7.35 -12.54 -27.30
N LYS A 388 7.09 -11.39 -26.65
CA LYS A 388 8.03 -10.71 -25.75
C LYS A 388 7.38 -10.22 -24.46
N ILE A 389 6.72 -11.14 -23.76
CA ILE A 389 6.05 -10.85 -22.48
C ILE A 389 6.89 -11.41 -21.33
N GLY A 390 7.34 -10.51 -20.45
CA GLY A 390 7.94 -10.86 -19.17
C GLY A 390 7.01 -10.57 -18.00
N ILE A 391 7.35 -11.08 -16.82
CA ILE A 391 6.62 -10.80 -15.59
C ILE A 391 7.59 -10.56 -14.43
N TYR A 392 7.35 -9.51 -13.65
CA TYR A 392 8.12 -9.13 -12.46
C TYR A 392 7.19 -8.70 -11.33
N GLY A 393 7.44 -9.15 -10.12
CA GLY A 393 6.69 -8.68 -8.96
C GLY A 393 7.35 -9.04 -7.64
N GLY A 394 6.93 -8.33 -6.58
CA GLY A 394 7.40 -8.54 -5.21
C GLY A 394 6.31 -9.15 -4.31
N SER A 395 6.71 -9.99 -3.35
CA SER A 395 5.79 -10.60 -2.38
C SER A 395 4.71 -11.43 -3.07
N PHE A 396 3.41 -11.09 -2.93
CA PHE A 396 2.36 -11.72 -3.71
C PHE A 396 2.58 -11.55 -5.22
N GLY A 397 3.10 -10.40 -5.67
CA GLY A 397 3.51 -10.22 -7.07
C GLY A 397 4.64 -11.16 -7.48
N GLY A 398 5.59 -11.48 -6.57
CA GLY A 398 6.63 -12.49 -6.79
C GLY A 398 6.06 -13.91 -6.86
N TYR A 399 5.03 -14.20 -6.08
CA TYR A 399 4.24 -15.42 -6.22
C TYR A 399 3.58 -15.48 -7.61
N SER A 400 2.93 -14.40 -8.04
CA SER A 400 2.30 -14.33 -9.37
C SER A 400 3.32 -14.43 -10.51
N ALA A 401 4.53 -13.87 -10.33
CA ALA A 401 5.61 -13.98 -11.30
C ALA A 401 6.09 -15.44 -11.49
N ALA A 402 5.90 -16.30 -10.49
CA ALA A 402 6.13 -17.74 -10.66
C ALA A 402 4.87 -18.47 -11.17
N MET A 403 3.69 -18.17 -10.61
CA MET A 403 2.46 -18.95 -10.86
C MET A 403 1.83 -18.68 -12.22
N ALA A 404 1.75 -17.43 -12.67
CA ALA A 404 1.11 -17.09 -13.95
C ALA A 404 1.83 -17.73 -15.15
N PRO A 405 3.19 -17.76 -15.23
CA PRO A 405 3.89 -18.51 -16.27
C PRO A 405 3.67 -20.02 -16.22
N MET A 406 3.43 -20.61 -15.04
CA MET A 406 3.11 -22.03 -14.93
C MET A 406 1.69 -22.35 -15.41
N LEU A 407 0.76 -21.40 -15.28
CA LEU A 407 -0.61 -21.52 -15.79
C LEU A 407 -0.71 -21.25 -17.30
N ARG A 408 0.14 -20.37 -17.82
CA ARG A 408 0.20 -19.98 -19.24
C ARG A 408 1.64 -19.97 -19.74
N PRO A 409 2.24 -21.16 -19.91
CA PRO A 409 3.63 -21.30 -20.33
C PRO A 409 3.90 -20.78 -21.75
N ASP A 410 2.86 -20.69 -22.57
CA ASP A 410 2.91 -20.13 -23.92
C ASP A 410 2.98 -18.59 -23.94
N LEU A 411 2.45 -17.92 -22.91
CA LEU A 411 2.29 -16.47 -22.87
C LEU A 411 3.55 -15.76 -22.37
N TYR A 412 4.10 -16.19 -21.23
CA TYR A 412 5.23 -15.54 -20.60
C TYR A 412 6.55 -16.17 -21.04
N LYS A 413 7.52 -15.34 -21.47
CA LYS A 413 8.82 -15.76 -21.97
C LYS A 413 9.96 -15.55 -20.97
N SER A 414 9.73 -14.79 -19.90
CA SER A 414 10.74 -14.43 -18.90
C SER A 414 10.07 -14.09 -17.57
N SER A 415 10.71 -14.44 -16.46
CA SER A 415 10.17 -14.20 -15.13
C SER A 415 11.21 -13.73 -14.11
N VAL A 416 10.83 -12.79 -13.26
CA VAL A 416 11.61 -12.36 -12.09
C VAL A 416 10.71 -12.35 -10.84
N ALA A 417 10.90 -13.33 -9.97
CA ALA A 417 10.13 -13.54 -8.76
C ALA A 417 10.89 -12.98 -7.54
N TYR A 418 10.50 -11.79 -7.06
CA TYR A 418 11.15 -11.09 -5.96
C TYR A 418 10.42 -11.30 -4.64
N ILE A 419 11.12 -11.81 -3.60
CA ILE A 419 10.63 -12.03 -2.22
C ILE A 419 9.24 -12.69 -2.16
N GLY A 420 8.99 -13.66 -3.06
CA GLY A 420 7.68 -14.32 -3.21
C GLY A 420 7.48 -15.46 -2.22
N VAL A 421 6.20 -15.86 -2.09
CA VAL A 421 5.80 -17.07 -1.36
C VAL A 421 5.46 -18.16 -2.38
N PHE A 422 6.12 -19.31 -2.33
CA PHE A 422 6.04 -20.31 -3.41
C PHE A 422 5.47 -21.65 -2.97
N ASP A 423 5.34 -21.87 -1.66
CA ASP A 423 4.65 -22.99 -1.04
C ASP A 423 3.59 -22.45 -0.08
N LEU A 424 2.32 -22.56 -0.44
CA LEU A 424 1.24 -21.96 0.36
C LEU A 424 0.95 -22.75 1.64
N GLU A 425 1.30 -24.03 1.71
CA GLU A 425 1.22 -24.80 2.94
C GLU A 425 2.29 -24.35 3.95
N MET A 426 3.46 -23.97 3.46
CA MET A 426 4.56 -23.44 4.29
C MET A 426 4.15 -22.16 5.03
N LEU A 427 3.25 -21.31 4.48
CA LEU A 427 2.77 -20.09 5.15
C LEU A 427 2.13 -20.35 6.53
N TYR A 428 1.56 -21.53 6.75
CA TYR A 428 0.99 -21.90 8.04
C TYR A 428 2.06 -22.25 9.08
N ASN A 429 3.25 -22.62 8.63
CA ASN A 429 4.28 -23.20 9.48
C ASN A 429 5.52 -22.31 9.62
N GLU A 430 5.76 -21.42 8.66
CA GLU A 430 6.94 -20.57 8.62
C GLU A 430 6.56 -19.08 8.49
N GLY A 431 7.50 -18.20 8.83
CA GLY A 431 7.32 -16.76 8.70
C GLY A 431 6.60 -16.07 9.87
N ASP A 432 6.31 -14.80 9.68
CA ASP A 432 5.75 -13.92 10.72
C ASP A 432 4.23 -14.07 10.89
N ILE A 433 3.50 -14.57 9.88
CA ILE A 433 2.04 -14.80 9.94
C ILE A 433 1.71 -15.82 11.01
N LYS A 434 2.47 -16.92 11.11
CA LYS A 434 2.39 -17.92 12.17
C LYS A 434 2.50 -17.31 13.58
N GLY A 435 3.30 -16.25 13.75
CA GLY A 435 3.50 -15.55 15.01
C GLY A 435 2.32 -14.66 15.42
N ILE A 436 1.34 -14.44 14.54
CA ILE A 436 0.16 -13.61 14.78
C ILE A 436 -1.00 -14.52 15.21
N LYS A 437 -1.65 -14.23 16.35
CA LYS A 437 -2.73 -15.09 16.88
C LYS A 437 -3.86 -15.33 15.89
N TRP A 438 -4.22 -14.35 15.09
CA TRP A 438 -5.25 -14.48 14.07
C TRP A 438 -4.71 -14.92 12.70
N GLY A 439 -3.37 -15.08 12.56
CA GLY A 439 -2.73 -15.38 11.27
C GLY A 439 -3.23 -16.62 10.58
N GLY A 440 -3.39 -17.74 11.33
CA GLY A 440 -3.96 -18.96 10.77
C GLY A 440 -5.40 -18.78 10.27
N LYS A 441 -6.23 -18.01 11.00
CA LYS A 441 -7.61 -17.71 10.58
C LYS A 441 -7.67 -16.79 9.35
N TYR A 442 -6.71 -15.87 9.23
CA TYR A 442 -6.54 -15.07 8.03
C TYR A 442 -6.22 -15.99 6.83
N LEU A 443 -5.25 -16.89 6.96
CA LEU A 443 -4.91 -17.85 5.90
C LEU A 443 -6.10 -18.76 5.56
N ASP A 444 -6.81 -19.27 6.55
CA ASP A 444 -8.03 -20.07 6.36
C ASP A 444 -9.10 -19.32 5.54
N LYS A 445 -9.24 -18.01 5.77
CA LYS A 445 -10.21 -17.17 5.04
C LYS A 445 -9.74 -16.86 3.62
N THR A 446 -8.44 -16.57 3.43
CA THR A 446 -7.89 -16.06 2.18
C THR A 446 -7.36 -17.12 1.23
N LEU A 447 -6.91 -18.28 1.75
CA LEU A 447 -6.46 -19.44 0.96
C LEU A 447 -7.50 -20.56 0.88
N GLY A 448 -8.44 -20.57 1.84
CA GLY A 448 -9.33 -21.70 2.04
C GLY A 448 -8.70 -22.78 2.93
N LYS A 449 -9.44 -23.89 3.12
CA LYS A 449 -9.03 -25.00 4.00
C LYS A 449 -8.85 -26.33 3.27
N ASP A 450 -9.08 -26.34 1.98
CA ASP A 450 -8.91 -27.53 1.15
C ASP A 450 -7.41 -27.73 0.84
N PRO A 451 -6.76 -28.76 1.40
CA PRO A 451 -5.34 -29.00 1.18
C PRO A 451 -4.97 -29.22 -0.29
N GLU A 452 -5.86 -29.88 -1.05
CA GLU A 452 -5.59 -30.14 -2.47
C GLU A 452 -5.67 -28.85 -3.30
N LYS A 453 -6.61 -27.97 -2.97
CA LYS A 453 -6.66 -26.63 -3.58
C LYS A 453 -5.43 -25.80 -3.23
N ILE A 454 -5.01 -25.79 -1.96
CA ILE A 454 -3.79 -25.06 -1.52
C ILE A 454 -2.55 -25.59 -2.26
N LYS A 455 -2.42 -26.90 -2.41
CA LYS A 455 -1.33 -27.52 -3.17
C LYS A 455 -1.39 -27.14 -4.65
N SER A 456 -2.56 -27.16 -5.27
CA SER A 456 -2.72 -26.79 -6.69
C SER A 456 -2.37 -25.32 -6.97
N MET A 457 -2.42 -24.46 -5.96
CA MET A 457 -2.03 -23.04 -6.02
C MET A 457 -0.57 -22.79 -5.59
N SER A 458 0.21 -23.84 -5.26
CA SER A 458 1.61 -23.70 -4.82
C SER A 458 2.58 -23.86 -5.99
N PRO A 459 3.33 -22.80 -6.40
CA PRO A 459 4.30 -22.87 -7.49
C PRO A 459 5.29 -24.02 -7.37
N VAL A 460 5.75 -24.35 -6.17
CA VAL A 460 6.66 -25.49 -5.91
C VAL A 460 6.12 -26.81 -6.46
N LEU A 461 4.80 -27.02 -6.45
CA LEU A 461 4.14 -28.23 -6.92
C LEU A 461 3.71 -28.16 -8.40
N GLN A 462 3.98 -27.03 -9.08
CA GLN A 462 3.69 -26.79 -10.49
C GLN A 462 4.96 -26.51 -11.31
N ALA A 463 6.14 -26.67 -10.70
CA ALA A 463 7.43 -26.29 -11.28
C ALA A 463 7.72 -26.95 -12.64
N ASP A 464 7.21 -28.17 -12.88
CA ASP A 464 7.32 -28.87 -14.15
C ASP A 464 6.63 -28.18 -15.33
N LYS A 465 5.67 -27.31 -15.06
CA LYS A 465 4.92 -26.55 -16.07
C LYS A 465 5.60 -25.27 -16.55
N LEU A 466 6.61 -24.79 -15.81
CA LEU A 466 7.32 -23.55 -16.17
C LEU A 466 8.16 -23.77 -17.44
N GLU A 467 7.94 -22.94 -18.45
CA GLU A 467 8.78 -22.93 -19.67
C GLU A 467 9.69 -21.69 -19.73
N ALA A 468 9.28 -20.58 -19.12
CA ALA A 468 10.06 -19.35 -19.07
C ALA A 468 11.25 -19.47 -18.10
N PRO A 469 12.46 -19.01 -18.47
CA PRO A 469 13.55 -18.86 -17.51
C PRO A 469 13.15 -17.90 -16.39
N ILE A 470 13.55 -18.21 -15.15
CA ILE A 470 13.15 -17.45 -13.96
C ILE A 470 14.34 -17.07 -13.08
N ILE A 471 14.37 -15.81 -12.61
CA ILE A 471 15.22 -15.41 -11.47
C ILE A 471 14.36 -15.35 -10.21
N ILE A 472 14.82 -16.04 -9.17
CA ILE A 472 14.24 -16.02 -7.83
C ILE A 472 15.15 -15.18 -6.94
N VAL A 473 14.63 -14.08 -6.38
CA VAL A 473 15.42 -13.17 -5.53
C VAL A 473 14.80 -13.07 -4.16
N SER A 474 15.55 -13.33 -3.09
CA SER A 474 15.06 -13.25 -1.70
C SER A 474 16.09 -12.61 -0.77
N GLY A 475 15.59 -12.01 0.33
CA GLY A 475 16.40 -11.50 1.42
C GLY A 475 16.66 -12.59 2.48
N GLU A 476 17.91 -12.72 2.92
CA GLU A 476 18.30 -13.71 3.95
C GLU A 476 17.54 -13.56 5.28
N GLU A 477 17.15 -12.32 5.64
CA GLU A 477 16.45 -12.01 6.89
C GLU A 477 14.94 -11.76 6.66
N ASP A 478 14.37 -12.22 5.53
CA ASP A 478 12.94 -12.09 5.26
C ASP A 478 12.13 -12.98 6.21
N GLN A 479 11.26 -12.35 6.99
CA GLN A 479 10.38 -13.03 7.94
C GLN A 479 8.95 -13.18 7.42
N ARG A 480 8.57 -12.45 6.37
CA ARG A 480 7.24 -12.53 5.76
C ARG A 480 7.19 -13.65 4.72
N ALA A 481 8.19 -13.70 3.85
CA ALA A 481 8.45 -14.77 2.88
C ALA A 481 9.84 -15.35 3.18
N PRO A 482 9.97 -16.24 4.18
CA PRO A 482 11.24 -16.84 4.55
C PRO A 482 11.97 -17.46 3.34
N ILE A 483 13.31 -17.44 3.39
CA ILE A 483 14.16 -17.93 2.28
C ILE A 483 13.88 -19.40 1.92
N GLU A 484 13.27 -20.15 2.82
CA GLU A 484 12.82 -21.52 2.60
C GLU A 484 11.86 -21.63 1.41
N HIS A 485 11.01 -20.61 1.17
CA HIS A 485 10.17 -20.54 -0.02
C HIS A 485 11.02 -20.48 -1.30
N ALA A 486 12.07 -19.64 -1.31
CA ALA A 486 12.95 -19.49 -2.47
C ALA A 486 13.76 -20.77 -2.73
N PHE A 487 14.28 -21.41 -1.69
CA PHE A 487 14.97 -22.69 -1.80
C PHE A 487 14.04 -23.81 -2.31
N ALA A 488 12.81 -23.89 -1.75
CA ALA A 488 11.87 -24.92 -2.18
C ALA A 488 11.50 -24.79 -3.67
N LEU A 489 11.30 -23.57 -4.17
CA LEU A 489 11.02 -23.34 -5.59
C LEU A 489 12.25 -23.70 -6.46
N ALA A 490 13.44 -23.24 -6.08
CA ALA A 490 14.67 -23.55 -6.82
C ALA A 490 14.92 -25.07 -6.90
N ASP A 491 14.79 -25.78 -5.77
CA ASP A 491 14.92 -27.24 -5.71
C ASP A 491 13.88 -27.96 -6.59
N ALA A 492 12.65 -27.45 -6.65
CA ALA A 492 11.60 -28.03 -7.49
C ALA A 492 11.88 -27.82 -8.98
N LEU A 493 12.35 -26.63 -9.36
CA LEU A 493 12.74 -26.30 -10.73
C LEU A 493 13.97 -27.11 -11.19
N GLU A 494 14.97 -27.26 -10.32
CA GLU A 494 16.14 -28.13 -10.61
C GLU A 494 15.73 -29.58 -10.90
N LYS A 495 14.85 -30.15 -10.03
CA LYS A 495 14.31 -31.50 -10.23
C LYS A 495 13.51 -31.63 -11.52
N ALA A 496 12.79 -30.59 -11.93
CA ALA A 496 12.02 -30.53 -13.16
C ALA A 496 12.89 -30.22 -14.40
N GLY A 497 14.19 -29.91 -14.23
CA GLY A 497 15.10 -29.56 -15.31
C GLY A 497 14.78 -28.20 -15.94
N LYS A 498 14.22 -27.27 -15.16
CA LYS A 498 13.83 -25.92 -15.63
C LYS A 498 14.94 -24.90 -15.37
N GLU A 499 15.13 -23.98 -16.32
CA GLU A 499 16.15 -22.93 -16.22
C GLU A 499 15.78 -21.91 -15.12
N HIS A 500 16.68 -21.71 -14.16
CA HIS A 500 16.47 -20.76 -13.07
C HIS A 500 17.78 -20.22 -12.50
N GLU A 501 17.73 -19.01 -11.93
CA GLU A 501 18.80 -18.42 -11.09
C GLU A 501 18.22 -18.11 -9.71
N LEU A 502 18.93 -18.51 -8.64
CA LEU A 502 18.56 -18.19 -7.25
C LEU A 502 19.54 -17.17 -6.67
N ILE A 503 19.04 -16.04 -6.20
CA ILE A 503 19.82 -14.95 -5.60
C ILE A 503 19.34 -14.70 -4.17
N ILE A 504 20.16 -15.04 -3.18
CA ILE A 504 19.93 -14.73 -1.76
C ILE A 504 20.80 -13.54 -1.36
N VAL A 505 20.16 -12.47 -0.86
CA VAL A 505 20.86 -11.23 -0.49
C VAL A 505 21.02 -11.11 1.00
N PRO A 506 22.29 -11.15 1.52
CA PRO A 506 22.57 -11.12 2.95
C PRO A 506 22.08 -9.82 3.62
N LYS A 507 21.52 -9.97 4.84
CA LYS A 507 21.08 -8.85 5.70
C LYS A 507 19.99 -7.97 5.08
N GLU A 508 19.24 -8.49 4.15
CA GLU A 508 17.99 -7.90 3.64
C GLU A 508 16.79 -8.71 4.11
N GLY A 509 15.66 -8.02 4.30
CA GLY A 509 14.38 -8.61 4.70
C GLY A 509 13.37 -8.53 3.59
N HIS A 510 12.07 -8.41 3.95
CA HIS A 510 10.98 -8.27 3.01
C HIS A 510 11.03 -6.89 2.32
N GLY A 511 11.72 -6.85 1.19
CA GLY A 511 12.11 -5.64 0.45
C GLY A 511 13.52 -5.15 0.77
N PHE A 512 14.31 -4.91 -0.28
CA PHE A 512 15.69 -4.46 -0.14
C PHE A 512 15.75 -2.99 0.25
N ARG A 513 16.54 -2.68 1.27
CA ARG A 513 16.67 -1.34 1.83
C ARG A 513 17.97 -0.66 1.47
N LYS A 514 19.03 -1.43 1.26
CA LYS A 514 20.32 -0.87 0.90
C LYS A 514 20.32 -0.49 -0.58
N PRO A 515 20.73 0.76 -0.92
CA PRO A 515 20.74 1.21 -2.31
C PRO A 515 21.54 0.29 -3.24
N GLU A 516 22.69 -0.23 -2.79
CA GLU A 516 23.51 -1.16 -3.56
C GLU A 516 22.79 -2.47 -3.91
N ASN A 517 21.98 -2.99 -2.99
CA ASN A 517 21.22 -4.22 -3.22
C ASN A 517 20.02 -3.96 -4.14
N ARG A 518 19.37 -2.80 -4.04
CA ARG A 518 18.32 -2.39 -4.98
C ARG A 518 18.89 -2.18 -6.39
N PHE A 519 20.03 -1.53 -6.49
CA PHE A 519 20.71 -1.38 -7.79
C PHE A 519 21.07 -2.73 -8.40
N MET A 520 21.60 -3.66 -7.59
CA MET A 520 21.91 -5.03 -8.04
C MET A 520 20.65 -5.75 -8.54
N LEU A 521 19.51 -5.65 -7.83
CA LEU A 521 18.23 -6.23 -8.25
C LEU A 521 17.82 -5.70 -9.63
N TYR A 522 17.76 -4.38 -9.81
CA TYR A 522 17.36 -3.77 -11.06
C TYR A 522 18.30 -4.14 -12.22
N LYS A 523 19.60 -4.14 -11.96
CA LYS A 523 20.59 -4.54 -12.95
C LYS A 523 20.39 -5.99 -13.40
N LYS A 524 20.24 -6.92 -12.45
CA LYS A 524 20.01 -8.34 -12.74
C LYS A 524 18.69 -8.58 -13.47
N MET A 525 17.64 -7.88 -13.06
CA MET A 525 16.33 -7.93 -13.71
C MET A 525 16.42 -7.49 -15.18
N LEU A 526 17.05 -6.36 -15.46
CA LEU A 526 17.21 -5.85 -16.84
C LEU A 526 18.08 -6.78 -17.68
N GLU A 527 19.24 -7.23 -17.16
CA GLU A 527 20.11 -8.21 -17.85
C GLU A 527 19.36 -9.49 -18.22
N HIS A 528 18.47 -9.96 -17.33
CA HIS A 528 17.65 -11.14 -17.57
C HIS A 528 16.64 -10.91 -18.70
N PHE A 529 15.85 -9.84 -18.60
CA PHE A 529 14.86 -9.51 -19.62
C PHE A 529 15.51 -9.23 -20.98
N ASP A 530 16.62 -8.50 -21.03
CA ASP A 530 17.35 -8.23 -22.27
C ASP A 530 17.88 -9.51 -22.97
N SER A 531 18.16 -10.54 -22.16
CA SER A 531 18.69 -11.82 -22.72
C SER A 531 17.59 -12.82 -23.10
N THR A 532 16.35 -12.62 -22.64
CA THR A 532 15.27 -13.61 -22.76
C THR A 532 14.05 -13.10 -23.54
N LEU A 533 13.90 -11.80 -23.77
CA LEU A 533 12.85 -11.14 -24.55
C LEU A 533 13.40 -10.47 -25.81
#